data_8dda0992900447096c88606e090b0639
#
_entry.id   8dda0992900447096c88606e090b0639
#
_cell.length_a   1.000
_cell.length_b   1.000
_cell.length_c   1.000
_cell.angle_alpha   90.00
_cell.angle_beta   90.00
_cell.angle_gamma   90.00
#
_symmetry.space_group_name_H-M   'P 1'
#
loop_
_entity.id
_entity.type
_entity.pdbx_description
1 polymer ?
#
loop_
_entity_poly.entity_id
_entity_poly.type
_entity_poly.pdbx_seq_one_letter_code
_entity_poly.pdbx_strand_id
1 'polypeptide(L)'
;MRIAVAAACAFALVACAGHAPDVAPVSYSNTPTGGADVRQVAGKQIGTVTTVGDIAVLELDPGVITDANLFDLDGRTLRFTPAGSGYTVENMPLAWESDIGDEMGGGARGGRGGRGGARGVPGRGGRGEAAAGQQGRGARGGAAAGQEGRGGRGGPSEPNVSLTRFTFPFSDTTWTGLTVNPLGSITFGGDYGDLGLPRFIHMQTLGPNLVNKVPLISVFMKQRMRGSRFVSERDDRLVVTWDLSEPFGGNQDMSFESTPNRFQAVLHADGRIDMSYEVMTARDGIVGVYPVRAGAAAPASVDLSARTPAQPPADIIYESFHHYGLPRPESLACTIIDALGDNFDFMIWYSDFRVDDQEAGTRSVGDIGQNVSGLGPRMDIGRRLADFCSDGRLQVTWYQPVWIGSNQAQERAPNGRWDNYDNAVAQIAHELGHRWSTRTRAIINGDTLELRGPHDPWGMSGATHWPGNLHTPVPNPWHGSPEASTMGGSNWQDNGDGTFTLLDRGSMVPADGFSYLELYLMGLLPADSVPDFFLLRNTQATGRDADGRQIFTGEKIPITIEDVIAHNGPRVPAYEDAPKEFSTAVVAVVLPGQRPSAELLERSDAIRRVWMDYWSRITGGAATMSTSLR
;
A
#
# COMPACT_ATOMS: atom_id res chain seq x y z
N MET A 1 72.10 -27.53 -32.67
CA MET A 1 72.60 -26.28 -33.33
C MET A 1 71.53 -25.81 -34.32
N ARG A 2 70.87 -24.79 -34.04
CA ARG A 2 70.09 -23.80 -34.81
C ARG A 2 68.82 -23.38 -34.02
N ILE A 3 68.88 -22.17 -33.60
CA ILE A 3 67.93 -21.32 -32.94
C ILE A 3 66.90 -20.87 -33.98
N ALA A 4 65.62 -20.93 -33.68
CA ALA A 4 64.56 -20.24 -34.42
C ALA A 4 63.74 -19.38 -33.45
N VAL A 5 63.79 -18.09 -33.73
CA VAL A 5 63.05 -17.03 -33.00
C VAL A 5 61.61 -17.02 -33.55
N ALA A 6 60.64 -17.07 -32.66
CA ALA A 6 59.24 -16.84 -33.00
C ALA A 6 58.82 -15.45 -32.55
N ALA A 7 58.42 -14.64 -33.50
CA ALA A 7 57.84 -13.31 -33.25
C ALA A 7 56.36 -13.42 -32.88
N ALA A 8 55.99 -12.80 -31.77
CA ALA A 8 54.62 -12.68 -31.33
C ALA A 8 53.97 -11.44 -31.95
N CYS A 9 52.92 -11.62 -32.74
CA CYS A 9 52.00 -10.55 -33.13
C CYS A 9 50.85 -10.48 -32.12
N ALA A 10 50.80 -9.40 -31.35
CA ALA A 10 49.69 -9.08 -30.51
C ALA A 10 48.60 -8.37 -31.33
N PHE A 11 47.45 -9.01 -31.52
CA PHE A 11 46.24 -8.36 -32.02
C PHE A 11 45.46 -7.81 -30.80
N ALA A 12 45.38 -6.48 -30.72
CA ALA A 12 44.48 -5.80 -29.77
C ALA A 12 43.05 -5.84 -30.33
N LEU A 13 42.20 -6.65 -29.76
CA LEU A 13 40.74 -6.58 -29.92
C LEU A 13 40.20 -5.51 -28.97
N VAL A 14 39.83 -4.35 -29.55
CA VAL A 14 39.02 -3.35 -28.84
C VAL A 14 37.59 -3.86 -28.83
N ALA A 15 37.17 -4.42 -27.67
CA ALA A 15 35.77 -4.72 -27.40
C ALA A 15 35.09 -3.42 -26.95
N CYS A 16 34.22 -2.86 -27.80
CA CYS A 16 33.26 -1.84 -27.38
C CYS A 16 32.21 -2.52 -26.48
N ALA A 17 32.44 -2.52 -25.17
CA ALA A 17 31.42 -2.83 -24.20
C ALA A 17 30.50 -1.61 -24.06
N GLY A 18 29.34 -1.67 -24.70
CA GLY A 18 28.26 -0.74 -24.42
C GLY A 18 27.79 -0.92 -22.96
N HIS A 19 28.10 0.05 -22.12
CA HIS A 19 27.57 0.14 -20.79
C HIS A 19 26.07 0.43 -20.90
N ALA A 20 25.24 -0.53 -20.51
CA ALA A 20 23.87 -0.25 -20.09
C ALA A 20 23.95 0.66 -18.85
N PRO A 21 23.12 1.70 -18.74
CA PRO A 21 23.15 2.52 -17.55
C PRO A 21 22.75 1.67 -16.33
N ASP A 22 23.66 1.58 -15.37
CA ASP A 22 23.40 1.08 -14.04
C ASP A 22 22.24 1.87 -13.45
N VAL A 23 21.06 1.27 -13.42
CA VAL A 23 19.97 1.76 -12.58
C VAL A 23 20.38 1.43 -11.15
N ALA A 24 20.86 2.43 -10.45
CA ALA A 24 21.19 2.30 -9.03
C ALA A 24 20.01 1.64 -8.29
N PRO A 25 20.26 0.64 -7.45
CA PRO A 25 19.21 0.04 -6.64
C PRO A 25 18.61 1.14 -5.76
N VAL A 26 17.29 1.29 -5.83
CA VAL A 26 16.54 2.16 -4.91
C VAL A 26 16.68 1.53 -3.54
N SER A 27 17.64 2.01 -2.76
CA SER A 27 17.79 1.63 -1.36
C SER A 27 16.64 2.26 -0.60
N TYR A 28 15.70 1.45 -0.15
CA TYR A 28 14.74 1.86 0.86
C TYR A 28 15.48 1.96 2.20
N SER A 29 16.13 3.07 2.46
CA SER A 29 16.65 3.34 3.80
C SER A 29 15.50 3.81 4.67
N ASN A 30 14.94 2.93 5.46
CA ASN A 30 14.07 3.26 6.58
C ASN A 30 14.90 3.81 7.77
N THR A 31 15.72 4.83 7.53
CA THR A 31 16.39 5.52 8.64
C THR A 31 15.56 6.75 8.96
N PRO A 32 14.96 6.86 10.15
CA PRO A 32 14.30 8.09 10.58
C PRO A 32 15.37 9.17 10.76
N THR A 33 15.39 10.15 9.86
CA THR A 33 16.20 11.34 10.07
C THR A 33 15.36 12.35 10.84
N GLY A 34 15.64 12.52 12.15
CA GLY A 34 15.23 13.70 12.91
C GLY A 34 14.00 13.56 13.80
N GLY A 35 13.96 12.58 14.66
CA GLY A 35 13.23 12.58 15.92
C GLY A 35 14.17 12.08 16.98
N ALA A 36 13.97 12.42 18.24
CA ALA A 36 14.84 12.01 19.34
C ALA A 36 15.31 10.58 19.16
N ASP A 37 16.62 10.41 19.16
CA ASP A 37 17.38 9.24 18.78
C ASP A 37 16.99 8.03 19.66
N VAL A 38 15.85 7.41 19.39
CA VAL A 38 15.53 6.09 19.91
C VAL A 38 16.32 5.12 19.06
N ARG A 39 17.61 5.01 19.34
CA ARG A 39 18.45 3.93 18.82
C ARG A 39 17.97 2.64 19.44
N GLN A 40 16.92 2.06 18.88
CA GLN A 40 16.64 0.66 19.10
C GLN A 40 17.77 -0.12 18.44
N VAL A 41 18.67 -0.61 19.25
CA VAL A 41 19.72 -1.51 18.81
C VAL A 41 19.01 -2.81 18.37
N ALA A 42 19.32 -3.30 17.17
CA ALA A 42 18.86 -4.62 16.72
C ALA A 42 19.15 -5.66 17.81
N GLY A 43 18.19 -6.53 18.11
CA GLY A 43 18.31 -7.55 19.15
C GLY A 43 17.95 -7.10 20.58
N LYS A 44 17.45 -5.88 20.78
CA LYS A 44 16.99 -5.45 22.11
C LYS A 44 15.57 -5.95 22.37
N GLN A 45 15.34 -6.50 23.55
CA GLN A 45 13.99 -6.76 24.06
C GLN A 45 13.20 -5.44 24.15
N ILE A 46 11.92 -5.51 23.81
CA ILE A 46 11.04 -4.35 23.74
C ILE A 46 9.80 -4.48 24.63
N GLY A 47 9.77 -5.48 25.50
CA GLY A 47 8.65 -5.69 26.39
C GLY A 47 8.66 -7.05 27.06
N THR A 48 7.53 -7.36 27.69
CA THR A 48 7.31 -8.61 28.43
C THR A 48 6.31 -9.48 27.67
N VAL A 49 6.65 -10.76 27.49
CA VAL A 49 5.79 -11.75 26.83
C VAL A 49 5.09 -12.62 27.86
N THR A 50 3.79 -12.73 27.71
CA THR A 50 2.90 -13.68 28.40
C THR A 50 2.11 -14.49 27.38
N THR A 51 1.33 -15.48 27.78
CA THR A 51 0.51 -16.27 26.86
C THR A 51 -0.93 -16.36 27.34
N VAL A 52 -1.86 -16.32 26.40
CA VAL A 52 -3.29 -16.60 26.63
C VAL A 52 -3.72 -17.65 25.62
N GLY A 53 -3.83 -18.90 26.07
CA GLY A 53 -3.96 -20.04 25.17
C GLY A 53 -2.75 -20.14 24.24
N ASP A 54 -3.00 -20.20 22.93
CA ASP A 54 -1.96 -20.20 21.88
C ASP A 54 -1.72 -18.80 21.27
N ILE A 55 -1.99 -17.75 22.01
CA ILE A 55 -1.66 -16.38 21.62
C ILE A 55 -0.55 -15.87 22.52
N ALA A 56 0.55 -15.41 21.93
CA ALA A 56 1.57 -14.66 22.66
C ALA A 56 1.07 -13.22 22.87
N VAL A 57 1.22 -12.69 24.07
CA VAL A 57 0.88 -11.31 24.40
C VAL A 57 2.16 -10.58 24.72
N LEU A 58 2.50 -9.59 23.89
CA LEU A 58 3.65 -8.72 24.09
C LEU A 58 3.16 -7.36 24.64
N GLU A 59 3.44 -7.10 25.91
CA GLU A 59 3.30 -5.78 26.50
C GLU A 59 4.59 -5.00 26.25
N LEU A 60 4.48 -3.87 25.52
CA LEU A 60 5.63 -3.03 25.18
C LEU A 60 6.16 -2.28 26.40
N ASP A 61 7.47 -2.10 26.47
CA ASP A 61 8.10 -1.22 27.44
C ASP A 61 7.81 0.26 27.10
N PRO A 62 7.75 1.17 28.10
CA PRO A 62 7.59 2.60 27.86
C PRO A 62 8.69 3.17 26.96
N GLY A 63 8.32 3.99 25.99
CA GLY A 63 9.24 4.67 25.06
C GLY A 63 9.84 3.79 23.96
N VAL A 64 9.35 2.56 23.78
CA VAL A 64 9.75 1.66 22.68
C VAL A 64 9.21 2.16 21.35
N ILE A 65 8.03 2.73 21.35
CA ILE A 65 7.38 3.33 20.17
C ILE A 65 7.06 4.79 20.44
N THR A 66 6.88 5.55 19.37
CA THR A 66 6.42 6.95 19.49
C THR A 66 4.94 6.95 19.90
N ASP A 67 4.58 7.77 20.88
CA ASP A 67 3.19 7.98 21.27
C ASP A 67 2.40 8.63 20.14
N ALA A 68 1.10 8.38 20.09
CA ALA A 68 0.22 8.98 19.10
C ALA A 68 0.02 10.48 19.37
N ASN A 69 -0.01 11.27 18.30
CA ASN A 69 -0.47 12.64 18.26
C ASN A 69 -1.65 12.74 17.30
N LEU A 70 -2.85 12.58 17.80
CA LEU A 70 -4.05 12.49 16.97
C LEU A 70 -4.64 13.87 16.69
N PHE A 71 -5.18 14.09 15.49
CA PHE A 71 -5.81 15.33 15.08
C PHE A 71 -6.93 15.74 16.05
N ASP A 72 -6.81 16.96 16.58
CA ASP A 72 -7.64 17.55 17.63
C ASP A 72 -8.20 18.94 17.30
N LEU A 73 -8.10 19.34 16.02
CA LEU A 73 -8.57 20.66 15.54
C LEU A 73 -9.99 20.62 14.94
N ASP A 74 -10.72 19.53 15.11
CA ASP A 74 -12.11 19.39 14.65
C ASP A 74 -13.01 20.49 15.26
N GLY A 75 -13.82 21.18 14.44
CA GLY A 75 -14.61 22.31 14.86
C GLY A 75 -13.81 23.60 15.15
N ARG A 76 -12.56 23.69 14.67
CA ARG A 76 -11.66 24.83 14.92
C ARG A 76 -11.21 25.49 13.63
N THR A 77 -10.66 26.70 13.78
CA THR A 77 -9.94 27.45 12.75
C THR A 77 -8.59 27.86 13.27
N LEU A 78 -7.54 27.57 12.51
CA LEU A 78 -6.21 28.10 12.70
C LEU A 78 -6.03 29.33 11.83
N ARG A 79 -5.72 30.48 12.44
CA ARG A 79 -5.39 31.73 11.76
C ARG A 79 -3.89 31.94 11.76
N PHE A 80 -3.29 31.92 10.59
CA PHE A 80 -1.89 32.29 10.38
C PHE A 80 -1.82 33.75 9.93
N THR A 81 -1.23 34.60 10.76
CA THR A 81 -1.08 36.03 10.47
C THR A 81 0.38 36.34 10.15
N PRO A 82 0.70 36.95 9.00
CA PRO A 82 2.08 37.34 8.67
C PRO A 82 2.70 38.21 9.77
N ALA A 83 3.91 37.87 10.20
CA ALA A 83 4.66 38.60 11.21
C ALA A 83 6.17 38.43 10.95
N GLY A 84 6.83 39.52 10.57
CA GLY A 84 8.24 39.47 10.14
C GLY A 84 8.40 38.63 8.88
N SER A 85 9.30 37.64 8.93
CA SER A 85 9.52 36.70 7.83
C SER A 85 8.60 35.47 7.88
N GLY A 86 7.81 35.29 8.94
CA GLY A 86 6.99 34.12 9.18
C GLY A 86 5.56 34.43 9.57
N TYR A 87 5.00 33.55 10.42
CA TYR A 87 3.61 33.62 10.87
C TYR A 87 3.49 33.49 12.38
N THR A 88 2.56 34.25 12.98
CA THR A 88 1.94 33.89 14.27
C THR A 88 0.72 33.03 14.00
N VAL A 89 0.38 32.14 14.92
CA VAL A 89 -0.76 31.21 14.78
C VAL A 89 -1.69 31.38 15.98
N GLU A 90 -2.99 31.41 15.69
CA GLU A 90 -4.04 31.44 16.68
C GLU A 90 -5.04 30.35 16.41
N ASN A 91 -5.31 29.50 17.42
CA ASN A 91 -6.42 28.56 17.42
C ASN A 91 -7.69 29.26 17.91
N MET A 92 -8.70 29.36 17.08
CA MET A 92 -9.95 30.07 17.32
C MET A 92 -11.19 29.22 17.03
N PRO A 93 -12.38 29.65 17.48
CA PRO A 93 -13.63 28.98 17.10
C PRO A 93 -13.78 28.88 15.58
N LEU A 94 -14.50 27.85 15.11
CA LEU A 94 -14.72 27.61 13.69
C LEU A 94 -15.23 28.84 12.96
N ALA A 95 -14.48 29.29 11.97
CA ALA A 95 -14.83 30.33 11.02
C ALA A 95 -14.94 29.69 9.64
N TRP A 96 -16.17 29.39 9.20
CA TRP A 96 -16.42 28.69 7.96
C TRP A 96 -17.08 29.60 6.92
N GLU A 97 -16.51 29.63 5.72
CA GLU A 97 -17.08 30.33 4.58
C GLU A 97 -18.09 29.39 3.88
N SER A 98 -19.38 29.79 3.90
CA SER A 98 -20.47 28.96 3.36
C SER A 98 -20.53 28.91 1.82
N ASP A 99 -20.03 29.98 1.16
CA ASP A 99 -19.91 30.02 -0.30
C ASP A 99 -18.57 29.38 -0.72
N ILE A 100 -18.62 28.10 -1.03
CA ILE A 100 -17.45 27.30 -1.40
C ILE A 100 -17.09 27.39 -2.89
N GLY A 101 -17.98 27.98 -3.73
CA GLY A 101 -17.74 28.16 -5.17
C GLY A 101 -17.94 26.90 -6.02
N ASP A 102 -17.19 26.84 -7.11
CA ASP A 102 -17.33 25.79 -8.13
C ASP A 102 -16.43 24.59 -7.84
N GLU A 103 -16.91 23.39 -8.22
CA GLU A 103 -16.13 22.15 -8.11
C GLU A 103 -14.99 22.12 -9.13
N MET A 104 -13.78 21.87 -8.67
CA MET A 104 -12.61 21.74 -9.51
C MET A 104 -12.61 20.40 -10.25
N GLY A 105 -12.36 20.44 -11.56
CA GLY A 105 -12.22 19.22 -12.36
C GLY A 105 -13.53 18.60 -12.84
N GLY A 106 -14.65 19.27 -12.65
CA GLY A 106 -15.94 18.96 -13.29
C GLY A 106 -15.93 19.31 -14.78
N GLY A 107 -15.00 18.74 -15.56
CA GLY A 107 -14.99 18.87 -17.02
C GLY A 107 -16.33 18.43 -17.58
N ALA A 108 -17.02 19.34 -18.26
CA ALA A 108 -18.32 19.20 -18.89
C ALA A 108 -18.51 17.80 -19.49
N ARG A 109 -19.27 16.95 -18.84
CA ARG A 109 -19.94 15.83 -19.50
C ARG A 109 -20.93 16.45 -20.44
N GLY A 110 -20.56 16.47 -21.72
CA GLY A 110 -21.36 17.03 -22.82
C GLY A 110 -22.82 16.67 -22.68
N GLY A 111 -23.63 17.71 -22.52
CA GLY A 111 -25.07 17.62 -22.47
C GLY A 111 -25.61 17.02 -23.77
N ARG A 112 -26.08 15.79 -23.72
CA ARG A 112 -27.06 15.30 -24.69
C ARG A 112 -28.43 15.72 -24.19
N GLY A 113 -28.95 16.74 -24.85
CA GLY A 113 -30.28 17.25 -24.64
C GLY A 113 -31.34 16.16 -24.71
N GLY A 114 -32.06 15.99 -23.62
CA GLY A 114 -33.30 15.23 -23.55
C GLY A 114 -34.47 16.20 -23.47
N ARG A 115 -35.23 16.30 -24.56
CA ARG A 115 -36.49 17.01 -24.61
C ARG A 115 -37.50 16.39 -23.65
N GLY A 116 -38.25 17.27 -23.03
CA GLY A 116 -39.28 17.01 -22.04
C GLY A 116 -40.47 16.17 -22.53
N GLY A 117 -41.19 15.66 -21.57
CA GLY A 117 -42.47 15.00 -21.70
C GLY A 117 -43.05 14.71 -20.33
N ALA A 118 -43.83 15.65 -19.82
CA ALA A 118 -44.66 15.43 -18.63
C ALA A 118 -45.85 14.53 -18.99
N ARG A 119 -46.21 13.61 -18.04
CA ARG A 119 -47.58 13.34 -17.57
C ARG A 119 -47.73 11.92 -17.03
N GLY A 120 -48.35 11.82 -15.83
CA GLY A 120 -49.39 10.86 -15.54
C GLY A 120 -49.06 9.75 -14.53
N VAL A 121 -49.40 9.95 -13.30
CA VAL A 121 -49.85 8.91 -12.33
C VAL A 121 -51.37 8.80 -12.50
N PRO A 122 -52.07 7.68 -12.23
CA PRO A 122 -51.94 6.64 -11.21
C PRO A 122 -52.39 5.21 -11.62
N GLY A 123 -52.19 4.24 -10.70
CA GLY A 123 -53.07 3.05 -10.66
C GLY A 123 -52.48 1.76 -10.09
N ARG A 124 -52.74 1.51 -8.84
CA ARG A 124 -53.08 0.27 -8.11
C ARG A 124 -53.01 -1.10 -8.82
N GLY A 125 -52.37 -2.03 -8.11
CA GLY A 125 -52.98 -3.35 -7.80
C GLY A 125 -52.28 -4.54 -8.43
N GLY A 126 -51.88 -5.52 -7.61
CA GLY A 126 -51.73 -6.90 -8.02
C GLY A 126 -50.60 -7.66 -7.31
N ARG A 127 -51.01 -8.51 -6.38
CA ARG A 127 -50.18 -9.54 -5.72
C ARG A 127 -49.76 -10.60 -6.75
N GLY A 128 -48.53 -11.13 -6.62
CA GLY A 128 -48.07 -12.32 -7.32
C GLY A 128 -46.73 -12.81 -6.78
N GLU A 129 -46.71 -14.05 -6.38
CA GLU A 129 -45.69 -14.77 -5.65
C GLU A 129 -44.34 -14.95 -6.38
N ALA A 130 -43.34 -15.00 -5.58
CA ALA A 130 -42.07 -15.73 -5.58
C ALA A 130 -41.58 -16.41 -6.87
N ALA A 131 -40.43 -15.95 -7.36
CA ALA A 131 -39.42 -16.79 -8.00
C ALA A 131 -38.03 -16.25 -7.66
N ALA A 132 -37.21 -17.11 -7.06
CA ALA A 132 -35.82 -16.85 -6.74
C ALA A 132 -35.02 -16.61 -8.04
N GLY A 133 -34.57 -15.40 -8.24
CA GLY A 133 -33.67 -15.04 -9.31
C GLY A 133 -32.31 -14.66 -8.73
N GLN A 134 -31.32 -15.48 -9.02
CA GLN A 134 -29.92 -15.18 -8.77
C GLN A 134 -29.57 -13.80 -9.36
N GLN A 135 -29.28 -12.85 -8.49
CA GLN A 135 -28.73 -11.58 -8.92
C GLN A 135 -27.26 -11.78 -9.30
N GLY A 136 -27.01 -11.80 -10.60
CA GLY A 136 -25.66 -11.68 -11.14
C GLY A 136 -25.00 -10.40 -10.62
N ARG A 137 -23.88 -10.55 -9.95
CA ARG A 137 -22.99 -9.43 -9.57
C ARG A 137 -22.48 -8.79 -10.86
N GLY A 138 -23.06 -7.69 -11.24
CA GLY A 138 -22.57 -6.85 -12.33
C GLY A 138 -21.18 -6.33 -11.96
N ALA A 139 -20.20 -6.70 -12.75
CA ALA A 139 -18.88 -6.09 -12.73
C ALA A 139 -19.02 -4.58 -12.95
N ARG A 140 -18.96 -3.80 -11.90
CA ARG A 140 -18.77 -2.35 -12.01
C ARG A 140 -17.32 -2.15 -12.42
N GLY A 141 -17.14 -1.60 -13.61
CA GLY A 141 -15.84 -1.23 -14.16
C GLY A 141 -15.06 -0.44 -13.13
N GLY A 142 -13.86 -0.95 -12.81
CA GLY A 142 -12.88 -0.22 -12.04
C GLY A 142 -12.62 1.11 -12.74
N ALA A 143 -12.92 2.21 -12.07
CA ALA A 143 -12.43 3.50 -12.49
C ALA A 143 -10.90 3.35 -12.51
N ALA A 144 -10.31 3.55 -13.70
CA ALA A 144 -8.87 3.62 -13.85
C ALA A 144 -8.34 4.57 -12.78
N ALA A 145 -7.57 4.03 -11.83
CA ALA A 145 -6.68 4.84 -11.03
C ALA A 145 -5.79 5.56 -12.03
N GLY A 146 -5.94 6.90 -12.10
CA GLY A 146 -5.17 7.71 -13.02
C GLY A 146 -3.70 7.29 -12.92
N GLN A 147 -3.10 7.01 -14.06
CA GLN A 147 -1.67 6.97 -14.19
C GLN A 147 -1.14 8.32 -13.68
N GLU A 148 -0.72 8.34 -12.42
CA GLU A 148 0.15 9.42 -11.96
C GLU A 148 1.47 9.23 -12.72
N GLY A 149 1.75 10.22 -13.55
CA GLY A 149 2.76 10.18 -14.59
C GLY A 149 4.12 9.78 -14.05
N ARG A 150 4.77 8.91 -14.79
CA ARG A 150 6.23 8.85 -14.84
C ARG A 150 6.75 10.28 -14.99
N GLY A 151 7.50 10.75 -13.98
CA GLY A 151 8.16 12.04 -14.01
C GLY A 151 9.02 12.20 -15.27
N GLY A 152 8.41 12.76 -16.32
CA GLY A 152 9.15 13.46 -17.34
C GLY A 152 9.69 14.71 -16.66
N ARG A 153 10.95 15.07 -16.90
CA ARG A 153 11.50 16.38 -16.61
C ARG A 153 10.76 17.40 -17.49
N GLY A 154 9.53 17.71 -17.10
CA GLY A 154 8.76 18.85 -17.58
C GLY A 154 9.14 20.05 -16.73
N GLY A 155 9.11 21.25 -17.29
CA GLY A 155 9.21 22.50 -16.54
C GLY A 155 8.11 22.57 -15.46
N PRO A 156 8.16 23.58 -14.57
CA PRO A 156 7.19 23.72 -13.50
C PRO A 156 5.77 23.57 -14.04
N SER A 157 4.94 22.77 -13.35
CA SER A 157 3.56 22.53 -13.76
C SER A 157 2.75 23.83 -13.70
N GLU A 158 1.91 24.05 -14.71
CA GLU A 158 1.04 25.23 -14.75
C GLU A 158 0.09 25.20 -13.54
N PRO A 159 -0.18 26.38 -12.92
CA PRO A 159 -1.11 26.47 -11.81
C PRO A 159 -2.52 26.07 -12.26
N ASN A 160 -3.25 25.34 -11.42
CA ASN A 160 -4.62 24.93 -11.71
C ASN A 160 -5.67 25.94 -11.21
N VAL A 161 -5.25 26.99 -10.50
CA VAL A 161 -6.07 28.14 -10.10
C VAL A 161 -5.30 29.41 -10.39
N SER A 162 -5.90 30.31 -11.15
CA SER A 162 -5.39 31.66 -11.42
C SER A 162 -6.12 32.68 -10.54
N LEU A 163 -5.37 33.54 -9.86
CA LEU A 163 -5.92 34.67 -9.11
C LEU A 163 -6.10 35.86 -10.07
N THR A 164 -7.33 36.29 -10.24
CA THR A 164 -7.71 37.35 -11.19
C THR A 164 -8.12 38.66 -10.51
N ARG A 165 -8.48 38.59 -9.23
CA ARG A 165 -9.01 39.74 -8.45
C ARG A 165 -8.02 40.30 -7.46
N PHE A 166 -7.08 39.52 -6.99
CA PHE A 166 -6.03 39.92 -6.08
C PHE A 166 -4.75 39.10 -6.30
N THR A 167 -3.71 39.41 -5.56
CA THR A 167 -2.48 38.62 -5.54
C THR A 167 -2.21 38.14 -4.12
N PHE A 168 -1.58 36.97 -3.96
CA PHE A 168 -1.32 36.38 -2.66
C PHE A 168 0.17 36.44 -2.31
N PRO A 169 0.58 37.15 -1.24
CA PRO A 169 1.97 37.17 -0.79
C PRO A 169 2.31 35.94 0.03
N PHE A 170 3.28 35.13 -0.43
CA PHE A 170 3.75 33.95 0.28
C PHE A 170 5.19 33.60 -0.10
N SER A 171 6.04 33.24 0.87
CA SER A 171 7.43 32.84 0.62
C SER A 171 8.26 33.92 -0.12
N ASP A 172 8.21 35.16 0.37
CA ASP A 172 8.89 36.34 -0.18
C ASP A 172 8.55 36.64 -1.66
N THR A 173 7.45 36.11 -2.14
CA THR A 173 6.96 36.29 -3.51
C THR A 173 5.47 36.61 -3.49
N THR A 174 5.02 37.34 -4.52
CA THR A 174 3.61 37.60 -4.75
C THR A 174 3.10 36.71 -5.89
N TRP A 175 2.07 35.94 -5.64
CA TRP A 175 1.55 34.92 -6.55
C TRP A 175 0.24 35.37 -7.22
N THR A 176 0.14 35.10 -8.52
CA THR A 176 -1.06 35.24 -9.33
C THR A 176 -1.68 33.92 -9.71
N GLY A 177 -1.13 32.81 -9.23
CA GLY A 177 -1.63 31.46 -9.47
C GLY A 177 -1.05 30.48 -8.48
N LEU A 178 -1.79 29.40 -8.23
CA LEU A 178 -1.43 28.36 -7.28
C LEU A 178 -2.01 27.01 -7.73
N THR A 179 -1.54 25.93 -7.14
CA THR A 179 -2.05 24.58 -7.40
C THR A 179 -2.74 24.04 -6.16
N VAL A 180 -4.05 23.79 -6.26
CA VAL A 180 -4.83 23.09 -5.24
C VAL A 180 -4.69 21.59 -5.45
N ASN A 181 -4.00 20.93 -4.52
CA ASN A 181 -3.72 19.50 -4.60
C ASN A 181 -4.89 18.65 -4.06
N PRO A 182 -5.10 17.44 -4.61
CA PRO A 182 -6.21 16.58 -4.19
C PRO A 182 -6.06 16.05 -2.76
N LEU A 183 -4.87 16.10 -2.20
CA LEU A 183 -4.53 15.53 -0.90
C LEU A 183 -4.49 16.57 0.23
N GLY A 184 -5.21 17.69 0.09
CA GLY A 184 -5.40 18.65 1.18
C GLY A 184 -4.29 19.68 1.33
N SER A 185 -3.63 20.08 0.23
CA SER A 185 -2.58 21.11 0.25
C SER A 185 -2.66 22.08 -0.92
N ILE A 186 -1.98 23.21 -0.79
CA ILE A 186 -1.81 24.23 -1.83
C ILE A 186 -0.32 24.42 -2.06
N THR A 187 0.14 24.37 -3.31
CA THR A 187 1.53 24.62 -3.70
C THR A 187 1.63 25.83 -4.64
N PHE A 188 2.80 26.47 -4.65
CA PHE A 188 3.09 27.65 -5.45
C PHE A 188 4.32 27.40 -6.32
N GLY A 189 4.16 27.56 -7.64
CA GLY A 189 5.24 27.33 -8.60
C GLY A 189 5.60 25.87 -8.84
N GLY A 190 4.75 24.94 -8.41
CA GLY A 190 4.90 23.51 -8.58
C GLY A 190 3.63 22.75 -8.18
N ASP A 191 3.61 21.42 -8.36
CA ASP A 191 2.49 20.57 -7.95
C ASP A 191 2.92 19.55 -6.88
N TYR A 192 1.99 18.61 -6.55
CA TYR A 192 2.27 17.56 -5.57
C TYR A 192 3.45 16.66 -5.99
N GLY A 193 3.63 16.41 -7.29
CA GLY A 193 4.74 15.61 -7.81
C GLY A 193 6.10 16.26 -7.56
N ASP A 194 6.16 17.59 -7.54
CA ASP A 194 7.38 18.36 -7.27
C ASP A 194 7.83 18.29 -5.81
N LEU A 195 6.96 17.83 -4.90
CA LEU A 195 7.33 17.52 -3.52
C LEU A 195 8.33 16.37 -3.45
N GLY A 196 8.37 15.50 -4.48
CA GLY A 196 9.29 14.38 -4.55
C GLY A 196 9.14 13.40 -3.38
N LEU A 197 7.92 13.26 -2.87
CA LEU A 197 7.64 12.39 -1.73
C LEU A 197 7.62 10.93 -2.17
N PRO A 198 8.17 10.01 -1.37
CA PRO A 198 8.03 8.59 -1.64
C PRO A 198 6.55 8.19 -1.61
N ARG A 199 6.21 7.13 -2.35
CA ARG A 199 4.83 6.62 -2.44
C ARG A 199 4.22 6.31 -1.09
N PHE A 200 5.08 5.93 -0.13
CA PHE A 200 4.73 5.55 1.22
C PHE A 200 5.63 6.33 2.19
N ILE A 201 5.02 7.15 3.01
CA ILE A 201 5.74 7.96 3.98
C ILE A 201 4.93 8.02 5.28
N HIS A 202 5.61 7.82 6.39
CA HIS A 202 5.00 7.98 7.71
C HIS A 202 4.69 9.43 8.00
N MET A 203 3.56 9.71 8.62
CA MET A 203 3.19 11.07 9.01
C MET A 203 4.22 11.70 9.96
N GLN A 204 4.81 10.91 10.87
CA GLN A 204 5.88 11.36 11.75
C GLN A 204 7.09 11.95 11.01
N THR A 205 7.39 11.42 9.82
CA THR A 205 8.55 11.86 9.02
C THR A 205 8.18 12.80 7.88
N LEU A 206 6.90 12.89 7.52
CA LEU A 206 6.43 13.69 6.39
C LEU A 206 6.69 15.18 6.61
N GLY A 207 6.33 15.73 7.78
CA GLY A 207 6.46 17.14 8.08
C GLY A 207 7.87 17.68 7.82
N PRO A 208 8.93 17.11 8.40
CA PRO A 208 10.31 17.50 8.11
C PRO A 208 10.71 17.38 6.63
N ASN A 209 10.20 16.37 5.91
CA ASN A 209 10.52 16.12 4.51
C ASN A 209 9.88 17.14 3.54
N LEU A 210 8.91 17.94 4.00
CA LEU A 210 8.31 19.00 3.20
C LEU A 210 9.14 20.29 3.17
N VAL A 211 10.10 20.44 4.08
CA VAL A 211 10.92 21.64 4.18
C VAL A 211 11.80 21.80 2.93
N ASN A 212 11.88 23.03 2.41
CA ASN A 212 12.68 23.40 1.24
C ASN A 212 12.33 22.66 -0.08
N LYS A 213 11.11 22.15 -0.21
CA LYS A 213 10.60 21.61 -1.47
C LYS A 213 10.07 22.74 -2.35
N VAL A 214 8.78 22.90 -2.43
CA VAL A 214 8.09 24.04 -3.05
C VAL A 214 7.36 24.83 -1.96
N PRO A 215 7.09 26.12 -2.13
CA PRO A 215 6.26 26.85 -1.17
C PRO A 215 4.91 26.14 -1.02
N LEU A 216 4.55 25.77 0.21
CA LEU A 216 3.44 24.87 0.51
C LEU A 216 2.61 25.36 1.69
N ILE A 217 1.29 25.32 1.52
CA ILE A 217 0.31 25.40 2.60
C ILE A 217 -0.32 24.02 2.73
N SER A 218 -0.05 23.32 3.82
CA SER A 218 -0.65 22.04 4.15
C SER A 218 -1.86 22.28 5.04
N VAL A 219 -3.05 22.22 4.47
CA VAL A 219 -4.28 22.45 5.23
C VAL A 219 -4.64 21.23 6.06
N PHE A 220 -4.63 20.06 5.43
CA PHE A 220 -4.64 18.75 6.06
C PHE A 220 -4.12 17.74 5.02
N MET A 221 -2.82 17.65 4.90
CA MET A 221 -2.24 16.78 3.87
C MET A 221 -2.15 15.34 4.35
N LYS A 222 -2.86 14.46 3.66
CA LYS A 222 -2.85 13.02 3.90
C LYS A 222 -2.93 12.27 2.59
N GLN A 223 -2.17 11.19 2.46
CA GLN A 223 -2.21 10.32 1.29
C GLN A 223 -3.53 9.55 1.22
N ARG A 224 -3.91 9.13 -0.01
CA ARG A 224 -5.08 8.30 -0.30
C ARG A 224 -6.46 8.92 -0.03
N MET A 225 -6.55 10.17 0.35
CA MET A 225 -7.82 10.88 0.42
C MET A 225 -8.45 10.99 -0.98
N ARG A 226 -9.77 10.87 -1.07
CA ARG A 226 -10.53 10.98 -2.33
C ARG A 226 -11.77 11.82 -2.12
N GLY A 227 -12.14 12.60 -3.13
CA GLY A 227 -13.34 13.43 -3.09
C GLY A 227 -13.22 14.67 -3.94
N SER A 228 -14.06 15.65 -3.64
CA SER A 228 -14.20 16.88 -4.40
C SER A 228 -13.43 18.05 -3.76
N ARG A 229 -13.07 19.01 -4.61
CA ARG A 229 -12.46 20.29 -4.20
C ARG A 229 -13.25 21.40 -4.84
N PHE A 230 -13.43 22.49 -4.10
CA PHE A 230 -14.21 23.64 -4.54
C PHE A 230 -13.36 24.90 -4.38
N VAL A 231 -13.57 25.88 -5.27
CA VAL A 231 -12.84 27.14 -5.26
C VAL A 231 -13.79 28.30 -5.49
N SER A 232 -13.69 29.32 -4.63
CA SER A 232 -14.40 30.61 -4.74
C SER A 232 -13.43 31.76 -4.63
N GLU A 233 -13.18 32.51 -5.70
CA GLU A 233 -12.36 33.72 -5.67
C GLU A 233 -13.24 34.94 -5.43
N ARG A 234 -12.83 35.81 -4.47
CA ARG A 234 -13.44 37.09 -4.15
C ARG A 234 -12.43 38.22 -4.35
N ASP A 235 -12.86 39.46 -4.15
CA ASP A 235 -12.00 40.64 -4.41
C ASP A 235 -10.78 40.69 -3.48
N ASP A 236 -10.89 40.12 -2.28
CA ASP A 236 -9.89 40.18 -1.22
C ASP A 236 -9.39 38.84 -0.72
N ARG A 237 -9.92 37.70 -1.25
CA ARG A 237 -9.56 36.38 -0.77
C ARG A 237 -9.92 35.25 -1.74
N LEU A 238 -9.24 34.13 -1.60
CA LEU A 238 -9.56 32.83 -2.21
C LEU A 238 -10.03 31.85 -1.13
N VAL A 239 -11.17 31.22 -1.35
CA VAL A 239 -11.68 30.14 -0.52
C VAL A 239 -11.45 28.83 -1.26
N VAL A 240 -10.79 27.87 -0.63
CA VAL A 240 -10.56 26.52 -1.13
C VAL A 240 -11.14 25.53 -0.14
N THR A 241 -12.06 24.69 -0.60
CA THR A 241 -12.72 23.69 0.25
C THR A 241 -12.43 22.29 -0.27
N TRP A 242 -12.05 21.39 0.62
CA TRP A 242 -11.96 19.95 0.37
C TRP A 242 -13.12 19.26 1.06
N ASP A 243 -13.77 18.37 0.32
CA ASP A 243 -14.78 17.43 0.81
C ASP A 243 -14.29 16.04 0.42
N LEU A 244 -13.55 15.42 1.33
CA LEU A 244 -12.80 14.21 1.06
C LEU A 244 -13.28 13.09 1.98
N SER A 245 -13.09 11.86 1.49
CA SER A 245 -13.27 10.65 2.29
C SER A 245 -11.96 9.90 2.36
N GLU A 246 -11.67 9.35 3.52
CA GLU A 246 -10.59 8.39 3.68
C GLU A 246 -11.11 7.00 3.30
N PRO A 247 -10.50 6.31 2.31
CA PRO A 247 -10.84 4.93 2.07
C PRO A 247 -10.38 4.11 3.28
N PHE A 248 -11.33 3.45 3.95
CA PHE A 248 -11.01 2.54 5.04
C PHE A 248 -10.13 1.39 4.54
N GLY A 249 -9.11 1.10 5.30
CA GLY A 249 -8.25 -0.07 5.26
C GLY A 249 -7.94 -0.55 3.86
N GLY A 250 -6.73 -0.32 3.39
CA GLY A 250 -6.31 -0.67 2.04
C GLY A 250 -6.90 -1.98 1.59
N ASN A 251 -7.24 -1.93 0.41
CA ASN A 251 -7.30 -2.96 -0.58
C ASN A 251 -8.55 -3.73 -0.78
N GLN A 252 -9.59 -3.89 -0.15
CA GLN A 252 -10.58 -4.72 -0.85
C GLN A 252 -12.04 -4.62 -0.42
N ASP A 253 -12.33 -4.17 0.73
CA ASP A 253 -13.71 -3.87 1.00
C ASP A 253 -13.95 -2.36 0.89
N MET A 254 -14.31 -1.97 -0.33
CA MET A 254 -14.77 -0.62 -0.61
C MET A 254 -16.24 -0.48 -0.20
N SER A 255 -16.62 -0.99 0.92
CA SER A 255 -17.79 -0.49 1.63
C SER A 255 -17.41 0.88 2.16
N PHE A 256 -17.59 1.87 1.33
CA PHE A 256 -17.48 3.28 1.68
C PHE A 256 -18.59 3.61 2.69
N GLU A 257 -18.39 3.33 3.93
CA GLU A 257 -18.96 4.21 4.92
C GLU A 257 -18.24 5.55 4.72
N SER A 258 -19.00 6.56 4.37
CA SER A 258 -18.45 7.88 4.11
C SER A 258 -17.83 8.40 5.40
N THR A 259 -16.51 8.39 5.47
CA THR A 259 -15.77 9.04 6.53
C THR A 259 -15.48 10.47 6.09
N PRO A 260 -16.36 11.41 6.42
CA PRO A 260 -16.27 12.76 5.91
C PRO A 260 -15.07 13.48 6.53
N ASN A 261 -14.29 14.14 5.66
CA ASN A 261 -13.25 15.06 6.06
C ASN A 261 -13.47 16.34 5.28
N ARG A 262 -14.08 17.33 5.93
CA ARG A 262 -14.44 18.59 5.32
C ARG A 262 -13.68 19.73 5.97
N PHE A 263 -12.79 20.32 5.20
CA PHE A 263 -11.90 21.38 5.66
C PHE A 263 -11.65 22.43 4.57
N GLN A 264 -11.18 23.59 4.98
CA GLN A 264 -11.14 24.77 4.12
C GLN A 264 -9.89 25.59 4.39
N ALA A 265 -9.33 26.20 3.35
CA ALA A 265 -8.37 27.27 3.45
C ALA A 265 -8.95 28.57 2.90
N VAL A 266 -8.76 29.69 3.61
CA VAL A 266 -9.04 31.03 3.10
C VAL A 266 -7.72 31.79 3.00
N LEU A 267 -7.31 32.12 1.78
CA LEU A 267 -6.12 32.90 1.50
C LEU A 267 -6.50 34.37 1.30
N HIS A 268 -6.10 35.27 2.19
CA HIS A 268 -6.43 36.69 2.14
C HIS A 268 -5.38 37.48 1.38
N ALA A 269 -5.77 38.56 0.71
CA ALA A 269 -4.87 39.45 -0.04
C ALA A 269 -3.75 40.08 0.80
N ASP A 270 -3.94 40.15 2.12
CA ASP A 270 -2.93 40.62 3.08
C ASP A 270 -1.91 39.53 3.51
N GLY A 271 -2.01 38.33 2.97
CA GLY A 271 -1.14 37.21 3.28
C GLY A 271 -1.59 36.37 4.47
N ARG A 272 -2.68 36.72 5.13
CA ARG A 272 -3.28 35.90 6.20
C ARG A 272 -3.88 34.63 5.62
N ILE A 273 -3.77 33.53 6.37
CA ILE A 273 -4.30 32.20 6.00
C ILE A 273 -5.18 31.72 7.14
N ASP A 274 -6.44 31.40 6.85
CA ASP A 274 -7.33 30.73 7.79
C ASP A 274 -7.51 29.28 7.33
N MET A 275 -7.27 28.30 8.20
CA MET A 275 -7.49 26.88 7.97
C MET A 275 -8.59 26.40 8.91
N SER A 276 -9.74 25.99 8.36
CA SER A 276 -10.94 25.64 9.10
C SER A 276 -11.31 24.18 8.92
N TYR A 277 -11.71 23.51 9.98
CA TYR A 277 -12.02 22.08 10.02
C TYR A 277 -13.45 21.89 10.52
N GLU A 278 -14.38 21.62 9.59
CA GLU A 278 -15.81 21.49 9.92
C GLU A 278 -16.15 20.11 10.48
N VAL A 279 -15.67 19.06 9.80
CA VAL A 279 -15.86 17.66 10.20
C VAL A 279 -14.60 16.89 9.81
N MET A 280 -13.95 16.25 10.76
CA MET A 280 -12.74 15.47 10.53
C MET A 280 -12.85 14.09 11.19
N THR A 281 -12.84 13.04 10.38
CA THR A 281 -12.76 11.65 10.85
C THR A 281 -11.34 11.09 10.77
N ALA A 282 -10.53 11.58 9.82
CA ALA A 282 -9.10 11.26 9.75
C ALA A 282 -8.37 11.86 10.96
N ARG A 283 -7.50 11.08 11.58
CA ARG A 283 -6.79 11.45 12.80
C ARG A 283 -5.28 11.65 12.58
N ASP A 284 -4.80 11.40 11.38
CA ASP A 284 -3.38 11.54 10.99
C ASP A 284 -3.27 12.37 9.70
N GLY A 285 -2.32 13.27 9.67
CA GLY A 285 -2.11 14.21 8.56
C GLY A 285 -1.12 15.31 8.96
N ILE A 286 -0.79 16.16 8.01
CA ILE A 286 0.08 17.32 8.24
C ILE A 286 -0.72 18.60 8.09
N VAL A 287 -0.59 19.50 9.06
CA VAL A 287 -1.13 20.85 9.03
C VAL A 287 0.02 21.84 9.20
N GLY A 288 0.10 22.87 8.36
CA GLY A 288 1.12 23.90 8.52
C GLY A 288 1.44 24.71 7.28
N VAL A 289 2.37 25.63 7.43
CA VAL A 289 2.88 26.51 6.37
C VAL A 289 4.38 26.31 6.20
N TYR A 290 4.80 26.16 4.93
CA TYR A 290 6.17 25.86 4.54
C TYR A 290 6.64 26.85 3.46
N PRO A 291 6.95 28.09 3.80
CA PRO A 291 7.66 28.97 2.88
C PRO A 291 9.05 28.38 2.62
N VAL A 292 9.52 28.47 1.38
CA VAL A 292 10.88 28.03 1.03
C VAL A 292 11.90 29.02 1.62
N ARG A 293 12.84 28.49 2.39
CA ARG A 293 13.97 29.22 2.95
C ARG A 293 15.24 28.42 2.68
N ALA A 294 16.08 28.92 1.78
CA ALA A 294 17.29 28.20 1.39
C ALA A 294 18.14 27.85 2.61
N GLY A 295 18.42 26.57 2.80
CA GLY A 295 19.25 26.08 3.90
C GLY A 295 18.58 26.04 5.27
N ALA A 296 17.27 26.29 5.38
CA ALA A 296 16.55 26.14 6.63
C ALA A 296 16.55 24.66 7.07
N ALA A 297 16.85 24.43 8.34
CA ALA A 297 16.63 23.14 8.96
C ALA A 297 15.14 22.93 9.24
N ALA A 298 14.68 21.71 9.23
CA ALA A 298 13.31 21.37 9.63
C ALA A 298 13.13 21.68 11.13
N PRO A 299 12.17 22.54 11.52
CA PRO A 299 11.85 22.74 12.92
C PRO A 299 11.17 21.49 13.49
N ALA A 300 11.07 21.40 14.81
CA ALA A 300 10.22 20.41 15.45
C ALA A 300 8.73 20.68 15.14
N SER A 301 7.92 19.62 15.09
CA SER A 301 6.47 19.72 15.12
C SER A 301 6.01 20.46 16.37
N VAL A 302 4.98 21.28 16.24
CA VAL A 302 4.43 22.07 17.35
C VAL A 302 2.97 21.70 17.56
N ASP A 303 2.48 21.86 18.77
CA ASP A 303 1.06 21.74 19.10
C ASP A 303 0.33 23.00 18.61
N LEU A 304 -0.43 22.87 17.51
CA LEU A 304 -1.21 23.98 16.92
C LEU A 304 -2.49 24.25 17.72
N SER A 305 -3.02 23.26 18.43
CA SER A 305 -4.23 23.41 19.25
C SER A 305 -3.99 24.34 20.44
N ALA A 306 -2.76 24.38 20.95
CA ALA A 306 -2.34 25.26 22.05
C ALA A 306 -1.82 26.64 21.58
N ARG A 307 -1.88 26.98 20.28
CA ARG A 307 -1.32 28.23 19.76
C ARG A 307 -2.18 29.43 20.05
N THR A 308 -1.50 30.52 20.45
CA THR A 308 -2.07 31.84 20.68
C THR A 308 -1.20 32.91 20.00
N PRO A 309 -1.75 34.11 19.70
CA PRO A 309 -0.97 35.20 19.09
C PRO A 309 0.21 35.72 19.93
N ALA A 310 0.24 35.36 21.21
CA ALA A 310 1.33 35.81 22.12
C ALA A 310 2.64 35.02 21.89
N GLN A 311 2.59 33.88 21.17
CA GLN A 311 3.78 33.10 20.87
C GLN A 311 4.58 33.76 19.72
N PRO A 312 5.91 33.62 19.72
CA PRO A 312 6.74 34.24 18.69
C PRO A 312 6.40 33.67 17.30
N PRO A 313 6.52 34.52 16.25
CA PRO A 313 6.35 34.04 14.88
C PRO A 313 7.44 33.04 14.49
N ALA A 314 7.09 32.12 13.57
CA ALA A 314 8.02 31.19 13.00
C ALA A 314 7.89 31.14 11.47
N ASP A 315 9.03 30.99 10.78
CA ASP A 315 9.06 30.92 9.32
C ASP A 315 8.34 29.65 8.81
N ILE A 316 8.69 28.50 9.36
CA ILE A 316 8.07 27.22 9.09
C ILE A 316 7.38 26.77 10.37
N ILE A 317 6.09 26.51 10.29
CA ILE A 317 5.30 26.08 11.44
C ILE A 317 4.31 25.01 11.02
N TYR A 318 4.39 23.86 11.66
CA TYR A 318 3.54 22.73 11.34
C TYR A 318 3.31 21.82 12.53
N GLU A 319 2.25 21.05 12.46
CA GLU A 319 1.98 19.91 13.31
C GLU A 319 1.85 18.64 12.48
N SER A 320 2.48 17.58 12.99
CA SER A 320 2.40 16.24 12.44
C SER A 320 1.47 15.42 13.32
N PHE A 321 0.29 15.15 12.81
CA PHE A 321 -0.67 14.25 13.45
C PHE A 321 -0.41 12.83 12.97
N HIS A 322 -0.29 11.89 13.91
CA HIS A 322 0.07 10.50 13.61
C HIS A 322 -0.46 9.54 14.66
N HIS A 323 -0.62 8.29 14.27
CA HIS A 323 -0.88 7.21 15.20
C HIS A 323 0.41 6.77 15.92
N TYR A 324 0.32 5.72 16.73
CA TYR A 324 1.48 5.16 17.42
C TYR A 324 2.56 4.70 16.43
N GLY A 325 3.81 4.79 16.84
CA GLY A 325 4.91 4.26 16.07
C GLY A 325 4.84 2.73 15.94
N LEU A 326 5.43 2.21 14.88
CA LEU A 326 5.52 0.77 14.65
C LEU A 326 6.73 0.20 15.42
N PRO A 327 6.56 -0.86 16.23
CA PRO A 327 7.70 -1.58 16.78
C PRO A 327 8.57 -2.14 15.65
N ARG A 328 9.89 -2.18 15.85
CA ARG A 328 10.76 -2.80 14.87
C ARG A 328 10.51 -4.31 14.80
N PRO A 329 10.30 -4.88 13.62
CA PRO A 329 10.04 -6.32 13.47
C PRO A 329 11.15 -7.18 14.06
N GLU A 330 12.42 -6.72 13.95
CA GLU A 330 13.59 -7.40 14.50
C GLU A 330 13.50 -7.50 16.03
N SER A 331 13.20 -6.40 16.69
CA SER A 331 13.10 -6.36 18.16
C SER A 331 11.90 -7.14 18.66
N LEU A 332 10.78 -7.10 17.93
CA LEU A 332 9.59 -7.89 18.23
C LEU A 332 9.93 -9.39 18.15
N ALA A 333 10.53 -9.83 17.05
CA ALA A 333 10.91 -11.23 16.87
C ALA A 333 11.89 -11.70 17.95
N CYS A 334 12.93 -10.91 18.25
CA CYS A 334 13.88 -11.23 19.33
C CYS A 334 13.18 -11.40 20.67
N THR A 335 12.23 -10.51 21.00
CA THR A 335 11.49 -10.58 22.26
C THR A 335 10.64 -11.85 22.36
N ILE A 336 9.99 -12.23 21.25
CA ILE A 336 9.16 -13.45 21.20
C ILE A 336 10.05 -14.70 21.24
N ILE A 337 11.14 -14.74 20.47
CA ILE A 337 12.06 -15.90 20.42
C ILE A 337 12.74 -16.11 21.77
N ASP A 338 13.15 -15.04 22.46
CA ASP A 338 13.77 -15.15 23.78
C ASP A 338 12.80 -15.74 24.83
N ALA A 339 11.51 -15.42 24.71
CA ALA A 339 10.49 -15.90 25.64
C ALA A 339 9.96 -17.31 25.31
N LEU A 340 9.86 -17.67 24.03
CA LEU A 340 9.15 -18.88 23.55
C LEU A 340 10.04 -19.85 22.77
N GLY A 341 11.28 -19.48 22.47
CA GLY A 341 12.22 -20.24 21.63
C GLY A 341 12.03 -19.95 20.13
N ASP A 342 13.05 -20.31 19.32
CA ASP A 342 13.05 -20.18 17.86
C ASP A 342 12.30 -21.35 17.21
N ASN A 343 10.99 -21.42 17.45
CA ASN A 343 10.13 -22.55 17.07
C ASN A 343 9.18 -22.23 15.92
N PHE A 344 9.19 -20.99 15.38
CA PHE A 344 8.20 -20.51 14.44
C PHE A 344 8.81 -20.15 13.10
N ASP A 345 8.14 -20.60 12.01
CA ASP A 345 8.46 -20.19 10.64
C ASP A 345 7.97 -18.77 10.37
N PHE A 346 6.83 -18.40 10.95
CA PHE A 346 6.19 -17.11 10.75
C PHE A 346 5.78 -16.47 12.09
N MET A 347 5.78 -15.15 12.14
CA MET A 347 5.18 -14.38 13.21
C MET A 347 4.18 -13.39 12.61
N ILE A 348 2.93 -13.48 13.07
CA ILE A 348 1.86 -12.56 12.68
C ILE A 348 1.42 -11.84 13.94
N TRP A 349 1.35 -10.50 13.88
CA TRP A 349 0.99 -9.75 15.06
C TRP A 349 -0.09 -8.70 14.80
N TYR A 350 -0.87 -8.45 15.82
CA TYR A 350 -2.00 -7.54 15.88
C TYR A 350 -1.86 -6.62 17.07
N SER A 351 -2.55 -5.49 17.08
CA SER A 351 -2.58 -4.57 18.22
C SER A 351 -3.99 -4.07 18.51
N ASP A 352 -4.23 -3.63 19.75
CA ASP A 352 -5.43 -2.90 20.16
C ASP A 352 -5.37 -1.42 19.78
N PHE A 353 -4.22 -0.96 19.36
CA PHE A 353 -3.96 0.43 18.98
C PHE A 353 -3.58 0.54 17.50
N ARG A 354 -3.94 1.64 16.91
CA ARG A 354 -3.59 1.91 15.52
C ARG A 354 -2.17 2.46 15.44
N VAL A 355 -1.36 1.87 14.60
CA VAL A 355 -0.01 2.35 14.29
C VAL A 355 -0.01 3.29 13.10
N ASP A 356 1.01 4.14 13.02
CA ASP A 356 1.23 5.03 11.88
C ASP A 356 1.66 4.22 10.65
N ASP A 357 0.68 3.69 9.95
CA ASP A 357 0.87 2.96 8.71
C ASP A 357 -0.03 3.56 7.63
N GLN A 358 0.61 4.24 6.68
CA GLN A 358 -0.04 4.83 5.52
C GLN A 358 -0.54 3.78 4.53
N GLU A 359 -0.05 2.57 4.65
CA GLU A 359 -0.46 1.45 3.84
C GLU A 359 -1.16 0.42 4.70
N ALA A 360 -2.46 0.43 4.64
CA ALA A 360 -3.18 -0.77 5.02
C ALA A 360 -2.66 -1.91 4.15
N GLY A 361 -1.90 -2.81 4.71
CA GLY A 361 -1.57 -4.09 4.10
C GLY A 361 -0.15 -4.34 3.64
N THR A 362 0.83 -3.48 3.86
CA THR A 362 2.12 -3.71 3.23
C THR A 362 3.32 -3.63 4.16
N ARG A 363 3.19 -3.97 5.41
CA ARG A 363 4.41 -3.92 6.20
C ARG A 363 4.93 -5.25 6.65
N SER A 364 6.20 -5.31 6.33
CA SER A 364 7.25 -6.19 6.80
C SER A 364 7.14 -7.64 6.43
N VAL A 365 7.00 -7.89 5.19
CA VAL A 365 7.48 -9.14 4.67
C VAL A 365 9.00 -9.11 4.79
N GLY A 366 9.51 -9.57 5.90
CA GLY A 366 10.92 -9.84 6.02
C GLY A 366 11.18 -11.19 5.38
N ASP A 367 11.83 -11.20 4.22
CA ASP A 367 12.53 -12.39 3.76
C ASP A 367 13.75 -12.57 4.69
N ILE A 368 13.52 -13.23 5.82
CA ILE A 368 14.49 -13.29 6.91
C ILE A 368 15.45 -14.43 6.70
N GLY A 369 14.97 -15.60 6.33
CA GLY A 369 15.79 -16.80 6.15
C GLY A 369 16.21 -16.99 4.70
N GLN A 370 17.51 -17.07 4.45
CA GLN A 370 18.12 -17.19 3.13
C GLN A 370 18.56 -18.60 2.75
N ASN A 371 17.94 -19.62 3.32
CA ASN A 371 18.29 -21.02 3.08
C ASN A 371 17.61 -21.63 1.84
N VAL A 372 16.96 -20.81 1.02
CA VAL A 372 16.25 -21.22 -0.20
C VAL A 372 16.88 -20.55 -1.42
N SER A 373 17.13 -21.30 -2.50
CA SER A 373 17.60 -20.79 -3.80
C SER A 373 16.74 -21.29 -4.94
N GLY A 374 16.96 -20.78 -6.15
CA GLY A 374 16.15 -21.11 -7.33
C GLY A 374 14.88 -20.26 -7.47
N LEU A 375 14.72 -19.22 -6.66
CA LEU A 375 13.53 -18.36 -6.65
C LEU A 375 13.65 -17.12 -7.54
N GLY A 376 14.83 -16.87 -8.12
CA GLY A 376 15.14 -15.65 -8.85
C GLY A 376 16.03 -14.68 -8.07
N PRO A 377 16.28 -13.47 -8.60
CA PRO A 377 17.14 -12.50 -7.93
C PRO A 377 16.59 -12.16 -6.55
N ARG A 378 17.46 -12.25 -5.56
CA ARG A 378 17.11 -11.89 -4.19
C ARG A 378 16.85 -10.40 -4.10
N MET A 379 15.79 -10.02 -3.43
CA MET A 379 15.73 -8.69 -2.86
C MET A 379 16.62 -8.73 -1.60
N ASP A 380 17.84 -8.24 -1.74
CA ASP A 380 18.69 -8.01 -0.58
C ASP A 380 18.12 -6.80 0.19
N ILE A 381 17.27 -7.08 1.15
CA ILE A 381 16.73 -6.05 2.04
C ILE A 381 17.69 -5.76 3.20
N GLY A 382 18.91 -6.32 3.16
CA GLY A 382 19.95 -6.09 4.17
C GLY A 382 19.61 -6.64 5.57
N ARG A 383 18.56 -7.43 5.69
CA ARG A 383 18.14 -8.03 6.97
C ARG A 383 18.77 -9.39 7.13
N ARG A 384 19.47 -9.59 8.23
CA ARG A 384 20.12 -10.85 8.57
C ARG A 384 19.33 -11.59 9.64
N LEU A 385 19.34 -12.92 9.59
CA LEU A 385 18.74 -13.78 10.62
C LEU A 385 19.12 -13.38 12.04
N ALA A 386 20.41 -13.03 12.24
CA ALA A 386 20.92 -12.59 13.53
C ALA A 386 20.22 -11.32 14.06
N ASP A 387 19.73 -10.45 13.18
CA ASP A 387 19.01 -9.24 13.57
C ASP A 387 17.62 -9.57 14.17
N PHE A 388 17.10 -10.76 13.87
CA PHE A 388 15.82 -11.28 14.38
C PHE A 388 15.99 -12.32 15.49
N CYS A 389 17.22 -12.55 15.95
CA CYS A 389 17.53 -13.55 16.96
C CYS A 389 17.11 -14.98 16.61
N SER A 390 17.02 -15.32 15.33
CA SER A 390 16.65 -16.65 14.84
C SER A 390 17.86 -17.38 14.30
N ASP A 391 17.98 -18.67 14.63
CA ASP A 391 19.02 -19.57 14.14
C ASP A 391 18.70 -20.18 12.76
N GLY A 392 17.63 -19.73 12.10
CA GLY A 392 17.27 -20.14 10.75
C GLY A 392 15.83 -20.62 10.58
N ARG A 393 15.05 -20.68 11.66
CA ARG A 393 13.66 -21.11 11.60
C ARG A 393 12.76 -19.99 11.06
N LEU A 394 12.87 -18.78 11.58
CA LEU A 394 12.00 -17.68 11.23
C LEU A 394 12.20 -17.24 9.77
N GLN A 395 11.14 -17.21 9.01
CA GLN A 395 11.12 -16.87 7.58
C GLN A 395 10.48 -15.52 7.31
N VAL A 396 9.39 -15.18 7.99
CA VAL A 396 8.63 -13.93 7.81
C VAL A 396 8.08 -13.44 9.13
N THR A 397 8.13 -12.13 9.34
CA THR A 397 7.30 -11.44 10.33
C THR A 397 6.31 -10.55 9.62
N TRP A 398 5.08 -10.53 10.04
CA TRP A 398 4.05 -9.70 9.42
C TRP A 398 3.13 -9.04 10.43
N TYR A 399 3.00 -7.72 10.33
CA TYR A 399 2.00 -6.94 11.04
C TYR A 399 0.76 -6.84 10.17
N GLN A 400 -0.37 -7.26 10.71
CA GLN A 400 -1.65 -6.95 10.10
C GLN A 400 -1.97 -5.48 10.41
N PRO A 401 -1.86 -4.56 9.43
CA PRO A 401 -1.99 -3.12 9.67
C PRO A 401 -3.41 -2.70 10.02
N VAL A 402 -4.34 -3.58 9.80
CA VAL A 402 -5.70 -3.42 10.28
C VAL A 402 -5.70 -3.85 11.72
N TRP A 403 -5.63 -2.88 12.63
CA TRP A 403 -5.89 -3.19 14.03
C TRP A 403 -7.21 -3.95 14.13
N ILE A 404 -7.29 -4.86 15.07
CA ILE A 404 -8.40 -5.81 15.18
C ILE A 404 -9.79 -5.15 15.28
N GLY A 405 -9.86 -3.85 15.61
CA GLY A 405 -11.06 -3.04 15.57
C GLY A 405 -11.57 -2.62 14.18
N SER A 406 -10.86 -2.90 13.08
CA SER A 406 -11.31 -2.50 11.75
C SER A 406 -12.29 -3.50 11.13
N ASN A 407 -13.17 -3.00 10.25
CA ASN A 407 -14.24 -3.80 9.64
C ASN A 407 -13.77 -4.97 8.77
N GLN A 408 -12.50 -5.01 8.36
CA GLN A 408 -11.99 -6.06 7.47
C GLN A 408 -11.84 -7.43 8.14
N ALA A 409 -11.70 -7.46 9.46
CA ALA A 409 -11.61 -8.71 10.21
C ALA A 409 -12.95 -9.13 10.86
N GLN A 410 -14.08 -8.52 10.50
CA GLN A 410 -15.16 -8.43 11.49
C GLN A 410 -16.51 -8.96 11.13
N GLU A 411 -16.88 -8.97 9.88
CA GLU A 411 -18.27 -9.25 9.59
C GLU A 411 -18.49 -10.76 9.53
N ARG A 412 -19.27 -11.26 10.47
CA ARG A 412 -19.94 -12.53 10.26
C ARG A 412 -20.77 -12.42 8.98
N ALA A 413 -20.59 -13.35 8.06
CA ALA A 413 -21.52 -13.52 6.97
C ALA A 413 -22.96 -13.56 7.53
N PRO A 414 -23.98 -13.12 6.76
CA PRO A 414 -25.37 -13.13 7.19
C PRO A 414 -25.86 -14.50 7.67
N ASN A 415 -25.19 -15.59 7.31
CA ASN A 415 -25.46 -16.98 7.73
C ASN A 415 -24.83 -17.34 9.09
N GLY A 416 -24.14 -16.40 9.76
CA GLY A 416 -23.49 -16.63 11.05
C GLY A 416 -22.18 -17.40 11.01
N ARG A 417 -21.65 -17.73 9.81
CA ARG A 417 -20.35 -18.39 9.66
C ARG A 417 -19.23 -17.38 9.74
N TRP A 418 -18.06 -17.86 10.10
CA TRP A 418 -16.83 -17.07 10.20
C TRP A 418 -16.17 -16.85 8.82
N ASP A 419 -16.95 -16.94 7.74
CA ASP A 419 -16.47 -16.86 6.36
C ASP A 419 -15.71 -15.55 6.05
N ASN A 420 -15.79 -14.56 6.95
CA ASN A 420 -15.17 -13.25 6.78
C ASN A 420 -13.74 -13.15 7.32
N TYR A 421 -13.30 -14.08 8.15
CA TYR A 421 -11.87 -14.21 8.45
C TYR A 421 -11.08 -14.73 7.25
N ASP A 422 -11.73 -15.26 6.24
CA ASP A 422 -11.11 -15.66 4.99
C ASP A 422 -10.37 -14.49 4.32
N ASN A 423 -10.88 -13.25 4.43
CA ASN A 423 -10.18 -12.06 3.93
C ASN A 423 -8.88 -11.79 4.70
N ALA A 424 -8.88 -11.92 6.02
CA ALA A 424 -7.68 -11.72 6.84
C ALA A 424 -6.64 -12.79 6.52
N VAL A 425 -7.02 -14.07 6.44
CA VAL A 425 -6.09 -15.16 6.14
C VAL A 425 -5.65 -15.17 4.69
N ALA A 426 -6.48 -14.69 3.74
CA ALA A 426 -6.07 -14.49 2.36
C ALA A 426 -4.97 -13.42 2.24
N GLN A 427 -5.06 -12.33 2.98
CA GLN A 427 -3.98 -11.35 3.09
C GLN A 427 -2.72 -11.95 3.69
N ILE A 428 -2.84 -12.71 4.79
CA ILE A 428 -1.70 -13.40 5.40
C ILE A 428 -1.01 -14.30 4.35
N ALA A 429 -1.78 -15.11 3.64
CA ALA A 429 -1.25 -16.02 2.62
C ALA A 429 -0.55 -15.28 1.49
N HIS A 430 -1.15 -14.19 1.00
CA HIS A 430 -0.58 -13.34 -0.02
C HIS A 430 0.76 -12.75 0.44
N GLU A 431 0.80 -12.12 1.60
CA GLU A 431 2.01 -11.49 2.12
C GLU A 431 3.12 -12.52 2.43
N LEU A 432 2.77 -13.67 3.00
CA LEU A 432 3.73 -14.75 3.18
C LEU A 432 4.20 -15.32 1.82
N GLY A 433 3.34 -15.33 0.81
CA GLY A 433 3.66 -15.75 -0.55
C GLY A 433 4.79 -14.97 -1.19
N HIS A 434 4.97 -13.70 -0.84
CA HIS A 434 6.11 -12.88 -1.30
C HIS A 434 7.48 -13.45 -0.91
N ARG A 435 7.54 -14.34 0.07
CA ARG A 435 8.75 -15.08 0.44
C ARG A 435 9.32 -15.89 -0.73
N TRP A 436 8.46 -16.48 -1.54
CA TRP A 436 8.83 -17.42 -2.59
C TRP A 436 8.52 -16.92 -4.00
N SER A 437 7.51 -16.08 -4.15
CA SER A 437 6.89 -15.76 -5.45
C SER A 437 7.34 -14.43 -6.03
N THR A 438 7.09 -14.27 -7.35
CA THR A 438 7.14 -13.03 -8.15
C THR A 438 8.54 -12.45 -8.45
N ARG A 439 9.62 -13.18 -8.18
CA ARG A 439 10.99 -12.75 -8.51
C ARG A 439 11.61 -13.55 -9.66
N THR A 440 10.90 -14.56 -10.10
CA THR A 440 11.37 -15.59 -11.04
C THR A 440 11.40 -15.04 -12.46
N ARG A 441 12.37 -15.49 -13.23
CA ARG A 441 12.54 -15.25 -14.66
C ARG A 441 12.56 -16.58 -15.40
N ALA A 442 12.45 -16.52 -16.73
CA ALA A 442 12.60 -17.69 -17.59
C ALA A 442 13.59 -17.40 -18.74
N ILE A 443 14.20 -18.41 -19.32
CA ILE A 443 14.95 -18.32 -20.57
C ILE A 443 14.10 -18.85 -21.71
N ILE A 444 13.71 -17.98 -22.64
CA ILE A 444 12.91 -18.34 -23.80
C ILE A 444 13.71 -18.03 -25.06
N ASN A 445 14.04 -19.06 -25.85
CA ASN A 445 14.85 -18.94 -27.08
C ASN A 445 16.20 -18.23 -26.86
N GLY A 446 16.80 -18.39 -25.67
CA GLY A 446 18.06 -17.76 -25.30
C GLY A 446 17.94 -16.36 -24.68
N ASP A 447 16.77 -15.78 -24.69
CA ASP A 447 16.50 -14.47 -24.08
C ASP A 447 15.88 -14.59 -22.68
N THR A 448 16.22 -13.67 -21.79
CA THR A 448 15.64 -13.59 -20.47
C THR A 448 14.24 -12.95 -20.52
N LEU A 449 13.23 -13.68 -20.06
CA LEU A 449 11.87 -13.21 -19.88
C LEU A 449 11.61 -12.91 -18.41
N GLU A 450 11.29 -11.65 -18.10
CA GLU A 450 10.75 -11.27 -16.79
C GLU A 450 9.32 -11.82 -16.66
N LEU A 451 9.07 -12.63 -15.63
CA LEU A 451 7.72 -13.14 -15.33
C LEU A 451 6.91 -12.18 -14.46
N ARG A 452 7.56 -11.17 -13.90
CA ARG A 452 6.94 -10.04 -13.18
C ARG A 452 6.98 -8.79 -14.05
N GLY A 453 6.24 -7.76 -13.68
CA GLY A 453 6.54 -6.44 -14.19
C GLY A 453 5.49 -5.75 -15.06
N PRO A 454 5.90 -4.72 -15.82
CA PRO A 454 5.02 -3.71 -16.42
C PRO A 454 4.15 -4.22 -17.59
N HIS A 455 4.12 -5.52 -17.81
CA HIS A 455 3.38 -6.14 -18.91
C HIS A 455 1.88 -6.28 -18.64
N ASP A 456 1.40 -5.78 -17.51
CA ASP A 456 0.00 -5.82 -17.16
C ASP A 456 -0.77 -4.69 -17.86
N PRO A 457 -1.60 -5.00 -18.87
CA PRO A 457 -2.43 -4.01 -19.56
C PRO A 457 -3.46 -3.34 -18.63
N TRP A 458 -3.65 -3.87 -17.41
CA TRP A 458 -4.61 -3.36 -16.43
C TRP A 458 -3.98 -2.56 -15.28
N GLY A 459 -2.64 -2.39 -15.28
CA GLY A 459 -1.94 -1.53 -14.32
C GLY A 459 -1.95 -2.00 -12.86
N MET A 460 -2.28 -3.27 -12.62
CA MET A 460 -2.39 -3.84 -11.26
C MET A 460 -1.10 -4.49 -10.76
N SER A 461 -0.14 -4.75 -11.63
CA SER A 461 1.11 -5.36 -11.23
C SER A 461 2.11 -4.31 -10.76
N GLY A 462 2.18 -4.09 -9.47
CA GLY A 462 3.42 -3.60 -8.88
C GLY A 462 4.56 -4.59 -9.18
N ALA A 463 5.81 -4.15 -9.06
CA ALA A 463 7.01 -4.98 -9.30
C ALA A 463 7.10 -6.25 -8.43
N THR A 464 6.10 -6.55 -7.63
CA THR A 464 6.05 -7.62 -6.62
C THR A 464 4.96 -8.66 -6.86
N HIS A 465 4.20 -8.58 -7.97
CA HIS A 465 3.12 -9.51 -8.29
C HIS A 465 3.27 -10.08 -9.70
N TRP A 466 2.60 -11.22 -9.96
CA TRP A 466 2.47 -11.74 -11.32
C TRP A 466 1.58 -10.81 -12.15
N PRO A 467 1.96 -10.51 -13.40
CA PRO A 467 1.14 -9.68 -14.27
C PRO A 467 -0.10 -10.45 -14.72
N GLY A 468 -1.22 -9.76 -14.90
CA GLY A 468 -2.50 -10.37 -15.28
C GLY A 468 -2.51 -11.12 -16.61
N ASN A 469 -1.48 -10.96 -17.44
CA ASN A 469 -1.29 -11.72 -18.67
C ASN A 469 -0.44 -13.00 -18.51
N LEU A 470 0.06 -13.30 -17.31
CA LEU A 470 0.67 -14.58 -16.98
C LEU A 470 -0.39 -15.58 -16.59
N HIS A 471 -0.34 -16.78 -17.16
CA HIS A 471 -1.21 -17.89 -16.80
C HIS A 471 -0.74 -18.54 -15.49
N THR A 472 -1.54 -18.41 -14.44
CA THR A 472 -1.21 -18.85 -13.07
C THR A 472 -2.36 -19.68 -12.48
N PRO A 473 -2.71 -20.84 -13.09
CA PRO A 473 -3.80 -21.66 -12.61
C PRO A 473 -3.48 -22.30 -11.26
N VAL A 474 -4.47 -22.37 -10.39
CA VAL A 474 -4.40 -23.02 -9.08
C VAL A 474 -4.76 -24.49 -9.22
N PRO A 475 -3.95 -25.43 -8.70
CA PRO A 475 -4.33 -26.83 -8.64
C PRO A 475 -5.45 -27.03 -7.61
N ASN A 476 -6.43 -27.89 -7.94
CA ASN A 476 -7.55 -28.22 -7.04
C ASN A 476 -8.30 -27.00 -6.49
N PRO A 477 -8.88 -26.17 -7.36
CA PRO A 477 -9.57 -24.96 -6.93
C PRO A 477 -10.68 -25.29 -5.94
N TRP A 478 -10.76 -24.52 -4.88
CA TRP A 478 -11.62 -24.84 -3.74
C TRP A 478 -13.12 -24.80 -4.05
N HIS A 479 -13.52 -23.88 -4.92
CA HIS A 479 -14.94 -23.75 -5.30
C HIS A 479 -15.34 -24.58 -6.51
N GLY A 480 -14.44 -25.43 -7.04
CA GLY A 480 -14.68 -26.20 -8.25
C GLY A 480 -14.74 -25.37 -9.53
N SER A 481 -14.42 -24.09 -9.43
CA SER A 481 -14.28 -23.15 -10.55
C SER A 481 -12.80 -22.90 -10.82
N PRO A 482 -12.40 -22.62 -12.06
CA PRO A 482 -11.04 -22.22 -12.34
C PRO A 482 -10.65 -20.98 -11.51
N GLU A 483 -9.55 -21.09 -10.77
CA GLU A 483 -9.01 -20.02 -9.91
C GLU A 483 -7.61 -19.64 -10.38
N ALA A 484 -7.23 -18.38 -10.16
CA ALA A 484 -5.89 -17.86 -10.39
C ALA A 484 -5.15 -17.66 -9.06
N SER A 485 -3.83 -17.43 -9.13
CA SER A 485 -2.99 -17.27 -7.95
C SER A 485 -3.35 -16.07 -7.10
N THR A 486 -3.28 -16.24 -5.77
CA THR A 486 -3.35 -15.14 -4.81
C THR A 486 -2.23 -14.11 -5.00
N MET A 487 -1.10 -14.49 -5.63
CA MET A 487 0.02 -13.58 -5.93
C MET A 487 -0.16 -12.80 -7.24
N GLY A 488 -1.35 -12.85 -7.86
CA GLY A 488 -1.65 -12.20 -9.13
C GLY A 488 -1.61 -13.17 -10.31
N GLY A 489 -1.53 -12.62 -11.52
CA GLY A 489 -1.70 -13.40 -12.75
C GLY A 489 -3.16 -13.62 -13.10
N SER A 490 -3.44 -14.58 -13.94
CA SER A 490 -4.81 -14.96 -14.33
C SER A 490 -4.89 -16.42 -14.72
N ASN A 491 -6.07 -17.00 -14.61
CA ASN A 491 -6.37 -18.28 -15.21
C ASN A 491 -6.97 -18.04 -16.60
N TRP A 492 -6.22 -18.41 -17.64
CA TRP A 492 -6.57 -18.25 -19.03
C TRP A 492 -6.94 -19.58 -19.68
N GLN A 493 -8.02 -19.61 -20.42
CA GLN A 493 -8.32 -20.70 -21.34
C GLN A 493 -7.81 -20.33 -22.74
N ASP A 494 -6.94 -21.16 -23.30
CA ASP A 494 -6.56 -21.07 -24.72
C ASP A 494 -7.67 -21.74 -25.55
N ASN A 495 -8.31 -20.96 -26.42
CA ASN A 495 -9.42 -21.46 -27.27
C ASN A 495 -8.92 -22.18 -28.52
N GLY A 496 -7.61 -22.18 -28.81
CA GLY A 496 -6.99 -22.89 -29.94
C GLY A 496 -7.12 -22.16 -31.29
N ASP A 497 -7.75 -21.00 -31.32
CA ASP A 497 -7.97 -20.16 -32.51
C ASP A 497 -7.23 -18.81 -32.46
N GLY A 498 -6.29 -18.66 -31.54
CA GLY A 498 -5.58 -17.40 -31.28
C GLY A 498 -6.32 -16.46 -30.35
N THR A 499 -7.43 -16.92 -29.77
CA THR A 499 -8.15 -16.20 -28.73
C THR A 499 -7.99 -16.91 -27.37
N PHE A 500 -8.18 -16.13 -26.30
CA PHE A 500 -8.03 -16.56 -24.92
C PHE A 500 -9.19 -16.05 -24.08
N THR A 501 -9.84 -16.93 -23.34
CA THR A 501 -10.90 -16.57 -22.40
C THR A 501 -10.33 -16.38 -21.01
N LEU A 502 -10.60 -15.22 -20.39
CA LEU A 502 -10.24 -14.97 -19.00
C LEU A 502 -11.22 -15.71 -18.08
N LEU A 503 -10.78 -16.79 -17.47
CA LEU A 503 -11.60 -17.59 -16.57
C LEU A 503 -11.66 -16.97 -15.17
N ASP A 504 -10.50 -16.54 -14.68
CA ASP A 504 -10.36 -15.90 -13.37
C ASP A 504 -9.14 -14.99 -13.32
N ARG A 505 -9.15 -14.10 -12.38
CA ARG A 505 -8.10 -13.11 -12.13
C ARG A 505 -7.57 -13.27 -10.73
N GLY A 506 -6.25 -13.50 -10.61
CA GLY A 506 -5.59 -13.55 -9.32
C GLY A 506 -5.70 -12.24 -8.56
N SER A 507 -6.09 -12.36 -7.32
CA SER A 507 -6.24 -11.23 -6.40
C SER A 507 -6.12 -11.74 -4.96
N MET A 508 -6.04 -10.82 -4.00
CA MET A 508 -6.02 -11.16 -2.57
C MET A 508 -7.42 -11.52 -2.03
N VAL A 509 -8.25 -12.20 -2.84
CA VAL A 509 -9.58 -12.63 -2.38
C VAL A 509 -9.54 -14.03 -1.80
N PRO A 510 -10.48 -14.39 -0.93
CA PRO A 510 -10.45 -15.64 -0.18
C PRO A 510 -10.49 -16.93 -0.99
N ALA A 511 -10.83 -16.85 -2.27
CA ALA A 511 -10.94 -18.03 -3.13
C ALA A 511 -9.61 -18.48 -3.74
N ASP A 512 -8.65 -17.55 -3.83
CA ASP A 512 -7.41 -17.80 -4.56
C ASP A 512 -6.46 -18.70 -3.75
N GLY A 513 -5.82 -19.65 -4.45
CA GLY A 513 -4.76 -20.50 -3.92
C GLY A 513 -3.39 -20.09 -4.44
N PHE A 514 -2.40 -20.94 -4.22
CA PHE A 514 -1.09 -20.82 -4.89
C PHE A 514 -1.10 -21.59 -6.21
N SER A 515 -0.54 -21.00 -7.27
CA SER A 515 -0.41 -21.66 -8.56
C SER A 515 0.59 -22.82 -8.54
N TYR A 516 0.59 -23.66 -9.57
CA TYR A 516 1.58 -24.73 -9.73
C TYR A 516 3.02 -24.22 -9.64
N LEU A 517 3.32 -23.09 -10.28
CA LEU A 517 4.65 -22.48 -10.22
C LEU A 517 5.03 -22.10 -8.79
N GLU A 518 4.11 -21.50 -8.06
CA GLU A 518 4.36 -21.07 -6.67
C GLU A 518 4.54 -22.27 -5.75
N LEU A 519 3.74 -23.29 -5.87
CA LEU A 519 3.90 -24.52 -5.09
C LEU A 519 5.28 -25.16 -5.33
N TYR A 520 5.79 -25.13 -6.57
CA TYR A 520 7.16 -25.51 -6.87
C TYR A 520 8.17 -24.60 -6.16
N LEU A 521 8.02 -23.29 -6.28
CA LEU A 521 8.91 -22.32 -5.63
C LEU A 521 8.87 -22.43 -4.08
N MET A 522 7.74 -22.81 -3.51
CA MET A 522 7.61 -23.12 -2.09
C MET A 522 8.23 -24.47 -1.70
N GLY A 523 8.52 -25.35 -2.67
CA GLY A 523 8.98 -26.72 -2.47
C GLY A 523 7.86 -27.68 -2.07
N LEU A 524 6.62 -27.32 -2.39
CA LEU A 524 5.43 -28.11 -2.12
C LEU A 524 4.97 -28.93 -3.32
N LEU A 525 5.64 -28.76 -4.47
CA LEU A 525 5.39 -29.50 -5.70
C LEU A 525 6.73 -29.81 -6.37
N PRO A 526 6.96 -31.04 -6.87
CA PRO A 526 8.15 -31.34 -7.66
C PRO A 526 8.10 -30.69 -9.04
N ALA A 527 9.27 -30.42 -9.64
CA ALA A 527 9.35 -29.71 -10.92
C ALA A 527 8.59 -30.40 -12.05
N ASP A 528 8.66 -31.72 -12.15
CA ASP A 528 7.99 -32.52 -13.17
C ASP A 528 6.46 -32.53 -13.07
N SER A 529 5.93 -32.01 -12.00
CA SER A 529 4.48 -31.87 -11.79
C SER A 529 3.95 -30.46 -12.09
N VAL A 530 4.82 -29.53 -12.49
CA VAL A 530 4.40 -28.19 -12.93
C VAL A 530 4.00 -28.27 -14.41
N PRO A 531 2.74 -28.04 -14.77
CA PRO A 531 2.32 -28.05 -16.16
C PRO A 531 2.93 -26.86 -16.92
N ASP A 532 3.05 -27.00 -18.24
CA ASP A 532 3.38 -25.87 -19.09
C ASP A 532 2.40 -24.74 -18.89
N PHE A 533 2.91 -23.53 -18.82
CA PHE A 533 2.12 -22.31 -18.69
C PHE A 533 2.54 -21.30 -19.76
N PHE A 534 1.99 -20.10 -19.74
CA PHE A 534 2.29 -19.13 -20.78
C PHE A 534 2.11 -17.67 -20.33
N LEU A 535 2.78 -16.79 -21.04
CA LEU A 535 2.56 -15.35 -20.97
C LEU A 535 1.88 -14.88 -22.26
N LEU A 536 0.86 -14.03 -22.14
CA LEU A 536 0.25 -13.38 -23.29
C LEU A 536 0.87 -11.99 -23.52
N ARG A 537 1.27 -11.70 -24.77
CA ARG A 537 1.68 -10.37 -25.20
C ARG A 537 0.66 -9.75 -26.13
N ASN A 538 0.70 -8.43 -26.25
CA ASN A 538 -0.14 -7.68 -27.18
C ASN A 538 -1.62 -8.00 -27.06
N THR A 539 -2.11 -8.21 -25.85
CA THR A 539 -3.50 -8.60 -25.58
C THR A 539 -4.48 -7.48 -25.95
N GLN A 540 -5.57 -7.85 -26.63
CA GLN A 540 -6.68 -6.94 -26.98
C GLN A 540 -8.01 -7.63 -26.69
N ALA A 541 -8.90 -6.96 -25.95
CA ALA A 541 -10.24 -7.47 -25.69
C ALA A 541 -11.06 -7.45 -27.00
N THR A 542 -11.63 -8.60 -27.36
CA THR A 542 -12.39 -8.79 -28.61
C THR A 542 -13.87 -9.04 -28.39
N GLY A 543 -14.28 -9.43 -27.19
CA GLY A 543 -15.68 -9.72 -26.89
C GLY A 543 -15.88 -10.42 -25.56
N ARG A 544 -17.00 -11.13 -25.47
CA ARG A 544 -17.34 -11.99 -24.33
C ARG A 544 -17.90 -13.32 -24.83
N ASP A 545 -17.66 -14.37 -24.05
CA ASP A 545 -18.27 -15.69 -24.28
C ASP A 545 -19.74 -15.73 -23.83
N ALA A 546 -20.36 -16.90 -23.95
CA ALA A 546 -21.76 -17.11 -23.57
C ALA A 546 -22.00 -16.94 -22.05
N ASP A 547 -20.96 -17.11 -21.23
CA ASP A 547 -20.99 -16.95 -19.78
C ASP A 547 -20.68 -15.49 -19.37
N GLY A 548 -20.43 -14.59 -20.34
CA GLY A 548 -20.08 -13.20 -20.11
C GLY A 548 -18.61 -12.95 -19.76
N ARG A 549 -17.74 -13.97 -19.85
CA ARG A 549 -16.30 -13.86 -19.61
C ARG A 549 -15.63 -13.12 -20.76
N GLN A 550 -14.62 -12.33 -20.46
CA GLN A 550 -13.89 -11.57 -21.47
C GLN A 550 -13.02 -12.49 -22.35
N ILE A 551 -13.07 -12.25 -23.66
CA ILE A 551 -12.23 -12.89 -24.67
C ILE A 551 -11.21 -11.88 -25.17
N PHE A 552 -9.97 -12.34 -25.33
CA PHE A 552 -8.85 -11.55 -25.81
C PHE A 552 -8.17 -12.25 -26.99
N THR A 553 -7.61 -11.49 -27.90
CA THR A 553 -6.53 -11.95 -28.79
C THR A 553 -5.20 -11.62 -28.14
N GLY A 554 -4.16 -12.37 -28.47
CA GLY A 554 -2.82 -12.14 -27.96
C GLY A 554 -1.79 -13.10 -28.57
N GLU A 555 -0.53 -12.78 -28.36
CA GLU A 555 0.60 -13.65 -28.72
C GLU A 555 0.93 -14.53 -27.50
N LYS A 556 0.79 -15.85 -27.66
CA LYS A 556 1.10 -16.84 -26.63
C LYS A 556 2.60 -17.14 -26.63
N ILE A 557 3.26 -16.90 -25.50
CA ILE A 557 4.63 -17.32 -25.24
C ILE A 557 4.56 -18.51 -24.29
N PRO A 558 4.79 -19.72 -24.77
CA PRO A 558 4.82 -20.91 -23.91
C PRO A 558 6.05 -20.86 -23.01
N ILE A 559 5.90 -21.36 -21.78
CA ILE A 559 6.92 -21.40 -20.74
C ILE A 559 6.84 -22.75 -20.05
N THR A 560 7.98 -23.42 -19.91
CA THR A 560 8.11 -24.66 -19.16
C THR A 560 8.80 -24.39 -17.82
N ILE A 561 8.73 -25.34 -16.91
CA ILE A 561 9.49 -25.23 -15.66
C ILE A 561 11.00 -25.29 -15.89
N GLU A 562 11.46 -25.98 -16.95
CA GLU A 562 12.86 -26.02 -17.35
C GLU A 562 13.37 -24.66 -17.79
N ASP A 563 12.56 -23.84 -18.46
CA ASP A 563 12.90 -22.46 -18.83
C ASP A 563 13.11 -21.59 -17.58
N VAL A 564 12.31 -21.82 -16.56
CA VAL A 564 12.45 -21.16 -15.25
C VAL A 564 13.72 -21.62 -14.56
N ILE A 565 13.97 -22.93 -14.49
CA ILE A 565 15.15 -23.51 -13.85
C ILE A 565 16.43 -23.09 -14.61
N ALA A 566 16.39 -22.98 -15.92
CA ALA A 566 17.53 -22.55 -16.73
C ALA A 566 18.05 -21.16 -16.32
N HIS A 567 17.16 -20.24 -15.89
CA HIS A 567 17.56 -18.92 -15.45
C HIS A 567 17.95 -18.88 -13.96
N ASN A 568 17.14 -19.50 -13.09
CA ASN A 568 17.23 -19.30 -11.65
C ASN A 568 18.01 -20.41 -10.92
N GLY A 569 18.35 -21.49 -11.63
CA GLY A 569 18.78 -22.74 -11.03
C GLY A 569 17.62 -23.55 -10.45
N PRO A 570 17.85 -24.82 -10.11
CA PRO A 570 16.84 -25.62 -9.43
C PRO A 570 16.54 -25.07 -8.04
N ARG A 571 15.32 -25.30 -7.58
CA ARG A 571 14.95 -24.93 -6.22
C ARG A 571 15.72 -25.80 -5.19
N VAL A 572 16.32 -25.17 -4.21
CA VAL A 572 17.02 -25.83 -3.11
C VAL A 572 16.51 -25.25 -1.76
N PRO A 573 16.13 -26.10 -0.79
CA PRO A 573 16.06 -27.56 -0.84
C PRO A 573 15.07 -28.07 -1.87
N ALA A 574 15.30 -29.24 -2.45
CA ALA A 574 14.40 -29.88 -3.41
C ALA A 574 13.07 -30.26 -2.74
N TYR A 575 12.09 -30.68 -3.55
CA TYR A 575 10.76 -31.04 -3.04
C TYR A 575 10.81 -32.04 -1.89
N GLU A 576 11.66 -33.06 -1.99
CA GLU A 576 11.78 -34.14 -1.00
C GLU A 576 12.29 -33.63 0.35
N ASP A 577 13.19 -32.63 0.33
CA ASP A 577 13.86 -32.08 1.51
C ASP A 577 13.22 -30.79 2.02
N ALA A 578 12.28 -30.21 1.27
CA ALA A 578 11.61 -28.99 1.65
C ALA A 578 10.59 -29.23 2.79
N PRO A 579 10.45 -28.30 3.75
CA PRO A 579 9.48 -28.44 4.82
C PRO A 579 8.05 -28.48 4.30
N LYS A 580 7.24 -29.35 4.91
CA LYS A 580 5.78 -29.48 4.64
C LYS A 580 4.96 -29.08 5.87
N GLU A 581 5.60 -28.96 7.01
CA GLU A 581 4.99 -28.57 8.27
C GLU A 581 5.55 -27.20 8.66
N PHE A 582 4.66 -26.25 8.79
CA PHE A 582 4.98 -24.87 9.15
C PHE A 582 4.35 -24.52 10.47
N SER A 583 4.92 -23.51 11.12
CA SER A 583 4.43 -22.98 12.38
C SER A 583 4.35 -21.45 12.36
N THR A 584 3.29 -20.93 12.99
CA THR A 584 3.05 -19.47 13.09
C THR A 584 2.83 -19.09 14.55
N ALA A 585 3.62 -18.14 15.06
CA ALA A 585 3.25 -17.44 16.29
C ALA A 585 2.25 -16.32 15.97
N VAL A 586 1.12 -16.32 16.64
CA VAL A 586 0.18 -15.21 16.63
C VAL A 586 0.40 -14.37 17.87
N VAL A 587 0.69 -13.08 17.68
CA VAL A 587 1.13 -12.17 18.73
C VAL A 587 0.15 -11.01 18.87
N ALA A 588 -0.38 -10.82 20.07
CA ALA A 588 -1.14 -9.64 20.46
C ALA A 588 -0.19 -8.63 21.12
N VAL A 589 -0.04 -7.47 20.52
CA VAL A 589 0.81 -6.39 21.03
C VAL A 589 -0.04 -5.35 21.74
N VAL A 590 0.33 -5.00 22.95
CA VAL A 590 -0.37 -4.00 23.76
C VAL A 590 0.60 -2.91 24.26
N LEU A 591 0.04 -1.73 24.55
CA LEU A 591 0.78 -0.60 25.09
C LEU A 591 1.22 -0.86 26.56
N PRO A 592 2.23 -0.13 27.05
CA PRO A 592 2.71 -0.24 28.43
C PRO A 592 1.58 -0.12 29.46
N GLY A 593 1.54 -1.04 30.43
CA GLY A 593 0.53 -1.05 31.49
C GLY A 593 -0.87 -1.49 31.04
N GLN A 594 -1.03 -1.87 29.77
CA GLN A 594 -2.32 -2.34 29.24
C GLN A 594 -2.39 -3.87 29.18
N ARG A 595 -3.60 -4.36 29.24
CA ARG A 595 -3.90 -5.77 28.96
C ARG A 595 -4.60 -5.87 27.62
N PRO A 596 -4.40 -6.99 26.88
CA PRO A 596 -5.13 -7.19 25.64
C PRO A 596 -6.64 -7.16 25.90
N SER A 597 -7.39 -6.49 25.03
CA SER A 597 -8.84 -6.52 25.09
C SER A 597 -9.37 -7.94 24.83
N ALA A 598 -10.56 -8.24 25.37
CA ALA A 598 -11.22 -9.50 25.06
C ALA A 598 -11.44 -9.66 23.55
N GLU A 599 -11.71 -8.55 22.87
CA GLU A 599 -11.91 -8.52 21.43
C GLU A 599 -10.63 -8.86 20.64
N LEU A 600 -9.46 -8.29 21.01
CA LEU A 600 -8.18 -8.64 20.41
C LEU A 600 -7.88 -10.13 20.54
N LEU A 601 -8.07 -10.69 21.75
CA LEU A 601 -7.81 -12.11 21.99
C LEU A 601 -8.78 -13.01 21.24
N GLU A 602 -10.07 -12.72 21.27
CA GLU A 602 -11.10 -13.53 20.59
C GLU A 602 -10.86 -13.56 19.07
N ARG A 603 -10.57 -12.41 18.47
CA ARG A 603 -10.33 -12.30 17.04
C ARG A 603 -9.01 -12.93 16.62
N SER A 604 -7.95 -12.69 17.37
CA SER A 604 -6.65 -13.33 17.12
C SER A 604 -6.76 -14.85 17.16
N ASP A 605 -7.51 -15.39 18.13
CA ASP A 605 -7.75 -16.83 18.25
C ASP A 605 -8.63 -17.37 17.11
N ALA A 606 -9.63 -16.62 16.66
CA ALA A 606 -10.46 -17.00 15.53
C ALA A 606 -9.63 -17.02 14.21
N ILE A 607 -8.84 -15.98 13.94
CA ILE A 607 -7.96 -15.91 12.78
C ILE A 607 -6.94 -17.05 12.82
N ARG A 608 -6.32 -17.31 13.98
CA ARG A 608 -5.37 -18.39 14.18
C ARG A 608 -5.93 -19.76 13.77
N ARG A 609 -7.17 -20.05 14.19
CA ARG A 609 -7.83 -21.32 13.87
C ARG A 609 -8.16 -21.42 12.38
N VAL A 610 -8.70 -20.37 11.80
CA VAL A 610 -9.00 -20.33 10.35
C VAL A 610 -7.71 -20.43 9.53
N TRP A 611 -6.62 -19.81 10.00
CA TRP A 611 -5.32 -19.82 9.33
C TRP A 611 -4.76 -21.24 9.14
N MET A 612 -4.87 -22.10 10.14
CA MET A 612 -4.40 -23.49 10.02
C MET A 612 -5.09 -24.24 8.89
N ASP A 613 -6.42 -24.16 8.85
CA ASP A 613 -7.21 -24.84 7.82
C ASP A 613 -7.02 -24.18 6.44
N TYR A 614 -6.95 -22.86 6.41
CA TYR A 614 -6.76 -22.09 5.19
C TYR A 614 -5.41 -22.40 4.53
N TRP A 615 -4.31 -22.46 5.30
CA TRP A 615 -3.00 -22.81 4.77
C TRP A 615 -2.99 -24.18 4.07
N SER A 616 -3.54 -25.19 4.70
CA SER A 616 -3.65 -26.51 4.08
C SER A 616 -4.46 -26.45 2.76
N ARG A 617 -5.54 -25.72 2.76
CA ARG A 617 -6.42 -25.57 1.61
C ARG A 617 -5.74 -24.88 0.43
N ILE A 618 -5.12 -23.71 0.66
CA ILE A 618 -4.49 -22.93 -0.44
C ILE A 618 -3.21 -23.57 -0.97
N THR A 619 -2.60 -24.48 -0.22
CA THR A 619 -1.48 -25.29 -0.67
C THR A 619 -1.92 -26.62 -1.30
N GLY A 620 -3.23 -26.81 -1.52
CA GLY A 620 -3.78 -28.02 -2.10
C GLY A 620 -3.57 -29.27 -1.23
N GLY A 621 -3.42 -29.12 0.09
CA GLY A 621 -3.11 -30.19 1.05
C GLY A 621 -1.63 -30.58 1.10
N ALA A 622 -0.76 -29.88 0.35
CA ALA A 622 0.66 -30.21 0.30
C ALA A 622 1.43 -29.78 1.57
N ALA A 623 0.85 -28.89 2.38
CA ALA A 623 1.47 -28.45 3.62
C ALA A 623 0.45 -28.27 4.76
N THR A 624 0.95 -28.36 5.99
CA THR A 624 0.19 -28.11 7.22
C THR A 624 0.71 -26.90 7.96
N MET A 625 -0.13 -26.31 8.80
CA MET A 625 0.20 -25.17 9.64
C MET A 625 -0.15 -25.46 11.10
N SER A 626 0.80 -25.25 12.00
CA SER A 626 0.57 -25.21 13.45
C SER A 626 0.61 -23.78 13.95
N THR A 627 -0.25 -23.47 14.91
CA THR A 627 -0.21 -22.20 15.62
C THR A 627 -0.06 -22.40 17.14
N SER A 628 0.35 -23.60 17.56
CA SER A 628 0.65 -23.89 18.96
C SER A 628 1.92 -23.16 19.39
N LEU A 629 1.89 -22.57 20.58
CA LEU A 629 3.07 -21.94 21.21
C LEU A 629 3.91 -22.94 22.03
N ARG A 630 3.52 -24.23 22.08
CA ARG A 630 4.18 -25.30 22.87
C ARG A 630 4.83 -26.34 21.99
#